data_1a69a484f6a0c65493798e25885f0dc4
#
_entry.id   1a69a484f6a0c65493798e25885f0dc4
#
_cell.length_a   1.000
_cell.length_b   1.000
_cell.length_c   1.000
_cell.angle_alpha   90.00
_cell.angle_beta   90.00
_cell.angle_gamma   90.00
#
_symmetry.space_group_name_H-M   'P 1'
#
loop_
_entity.id
_entity.type
_entity.pdbx_description
1 polymer ?
#
loop_
_entity_poly.entity_id
_entity_poly.type
_entity_poly.pdbx_seq_one_letter_code
_entity_poly.pdbx_strand_id
1 'polypeptide(L)'
;EPGGGSYIAQRMLASKSEKDSLGGTLFFNIAHYVLRPWPWIITALCSIIVYPDLAAIKAAFPAADPTLIGHDSAFPAMLMFLPVGFVGLMIGGLIAANSSTILTHLNWGSSYLVHDFYRRFMKKDASEAHYVNVGRLSTVLLYVVAAVLSLYMTSAQQAFQVLLSIGAGTGLLYVARWFWWRVSAWCEVVAMVMSLVTAVGVPLALPQADFATTTLWQVGLTTVAWLVTAYVGPQTDRATLISFCQKVKPAGPGWTDIRAEAGISDAEIAQENRVGSAFVGWIAGCALIWGSLFAIGNFLYASGDPQRLTMAWILTAVTVVSGYVLLKVTQQMWADSTAAEGREEAKSSR
;
A
#
# COMPACT_ATOMS: atom_id res chain seq x y z
N GLU A 1 -0.96 0.66 -1.48
CA GLU A 1 0.20 1.44 -1.04
C GLU A 1 0.22 2.79 -1.76
N PRO A 2 0.25 3.92 -1.03
CA PRO A 2 0.29 5.24 -1.65
C PRO A 2 1.50 5.36 -2.57
N GLY A 3 1.33 6.01 -3.73
CA GLY A 3 2.43 6.23 -4.65
C GLY A 3 2.73 5.10 -5.63
N GLY A 4 1.84 4.12 -5.74
CA GLY A 4 1.98 3.03 -6.69
C GLY A 4 2.99 1.97 -6.25
N GLY A 5 3.28 1.92 -4.97
CA GLY A 5 3.94 0.80 -4.33
C GLY A 5 5.29 0.42 -4.90
N SER A 6 6.21 1.36 -5.03
CA SER A 6 7.54 1.06 -5.58
C SER A 6 8.19 -0.14 -4.88
N TYR A 7 7.90 -0.35 -3.60
CA TYR A 7 8.37 -1.50 -2.84
C TYR A 7 7.79 -2.84 -3.33
N ILE A 8 6.49 -2.90 -3.62
CA ILE A 8 5.83 -4.09 -4.18
C ILE A 8 6.15 -4.21 -5.68
N ALA A 9 6.05 -3.11 -6.44
CA ALA A 9 6.38 -3.06 -7.86
C ALA A 9 7.81 -3.56 -8.14
N GLN A 10 8.79 -3.19 -7.33
CA GLN A 10 10.16 -3.65 -7.45
C GLN A 10 10.27 -5.19 -7.37
N ARG A 11 9.48 -5.83 -6.50
CA ARG A 11 9.45 -7.29 -6.38
C ARG A 11 8.72 -7.96 -7.53
N MET A 12 7.65 -7.34 -8.01
CA MET A 12 6.95 -7.80 -9.21
C MET A 12 7.87 -7.77 -10.44
N LEU A 13 8.61 -6.68 -10.62
CA LEU A 13 9.57 -6.51 -11.72
C LEU A 13 10.79 -7.44 -11.62
N ALA A 14 11.13 -7.91 -10.43
CA ALA A 14 12.20 -8.87 -10.21
C ALA A 14 11.77 -10.33 -10.39
N SER A 15 10.51 -10.59 -10.68
CA SER A 15 9.97 -11.93 -10.90
C SER A 15 10.43 -12.50 -12.24
N LYS A 16 10.54 -13.83 -12.33
CA LYS A 16 11.00 -14.55 -13.53
C LYS A 16 10.02 -14.44 -14.68
N SER A 17 8.72 -14.39 -14.39
CA SER A 17 7.64 -14.32 -15.38
C SER A 17 6.47 -13.49 -14.83
N GLU A 18 5.56 -13.06 -15.70
CA GLU A 18 4.29 -12.41 -15.30
C GLU A 18 3.45 -13.33 -14.40
N LYS A 19 3.44 -14.62 -14.69
CA LYS A 19 2.77 -15.64 -13.88
C LYS A 19 3.30 -15.67 -12.45
N ASP A 20 4.63 -15.65 -12.28
CA ASP A 20 5.27 -15.65 -10.97
C ASP A 20 5.01 -14.32 -10.23
N SER A 21 5.01 -13.21 -10.95
CA SER A 21 4.68 -11.89 -10.41
C SER A 21 3.25 -11.83 -9.86
N LEU A 22 2.27 -12.23 -10.65
CA LEU A 22 0.86 -12.26 -10.24
C LEU A 22 0.61 -13.28 -9.13
N GLY A 23 1.13 -14.50 -9.27
CA GLY A 23 1.00 -15.56 -8.27
C GLY A 23 1.66 -15.20 -6.94
N GLY A 24 2.87 -14.63 -6.99
CA GLY A 24 3.59 -14.15 -5.81
C GLY A 24 2.85 -13.01 -5.10
N THR A 25 2.30 -12.06 -5.86
CA THR A 25 1.51 -10.95 -5.30
C THR A 25 0.22 -11.45 -4.65
N LEU A 26 -0.50 -12.38 -5.28
CA LEU A 26 -1.69 -12.99 -4.70
C LEU A 26 -1.36 -13.76 -3.41
N PHE A 27 -0.33 -14.59 -3.45
CA PHE A 27 0.14 -15.33 -2.28
C PHE A 27 0.54 -14.39 -1.13
N PHE A 28 1.27 -13.33 -1.44
CA PHE A 28 1.62 -12.30 -0.47
C PHE A 28 0.38 -11.68 0.19
N ASN A 29 -0.62 -11.30 -0.60
CA ASN A 29 -1.84 -10.70 -0.06
C ASN A 29 -2.61 -11.66 0.87
N ILE A 30 -2.74 -12.94 0.49
CA ILE A 30 -3.39 -13.95 1.33
C ILE A 30 -2.59 -14.15 2.63
N ALA A 31 -1.28 -14.40 2.53
CA ALA A 31 -0.44 -14.64 3.69
C ALA A 31 -0.39 -13.42 4.62
N HIS A 32 -0.28 -12.21 4.07
CA HIS A 32 -0.12 -10.99 4.83
C HIS A 32 -1.42 -10.53 5.50
N TYR A 33 -2.56 -10.59 4.81
CA TYR A 33 -3.82 -10.05 5.33
C TYR A 33 -4.75 -11.09 5.95
N VAL A 34 -4.65 -12.37 5.58
CA VAL A 34 -5.52 -13.43 6.15
C VAL A 34 -4.81 -14.20 7.24
N LEU A 35 -3.55 -14.61 7.05
CA LEU A 35 -2.86 -15.51 8.00
C LEU A 35 -2.06 -14.75 9.06
N ARG A 36 -1.25 -13.77 8.65
CA ARG A 36 -0.31 -13.07 9.53
C ARG A 36 -0.95 -12.26 10.67
N PRO A 37 -2.15 -11.65 10.56
CA PRO A 37 -2.73 -10.84 11.63
C PRO A 37 -3.18 -11.63 12.85
N TRP A 38 -3.47 -12.93 12.72
CA TRP A 38 -4.09 -13.71 13.79
C TRP A 38 -3.30 -13.79 15.10
N PRO A 39 -1.98 -13.99 15.11
CA PRO A 39 -1.21 -13.98 16.35
C PRO A 39 -1.38 -12.67 17.13
N TRP A 40 -1.44 -11.54 16.44
CA TRP A 40 -1.63 -10.22 17.07
C TRP A 40 -3.05 -10.02 17.55
N ILE A 41 -4.04 -10.39 16.73
CA ILE A 41 -5.46 -10.33 17.10
C ILE A 41 -5.73 -11.20 18.32
N ILE A 42 -5.24 -12.44 18.37
CA ILE A 42 -5.40 -13.34 19.52
C ILE A 42 -4.74 -12.74 20.76
N THR A 43 -3.52 -12.22 20.65
CA THR A 43 -2.84 -11.55 21.77
C THR A 43 -3.63 -10.35 22.27
N ALA A 44 -4.19 -9.53 21.37
CA ALA A 44 -5.03 -8.40 21.72
C ALA A 44 -6.33 -8.85 22.44
N LEU A 45 -6.98 -9.93 21.97
CA LEU A 45 -8.17 -10.50 22.62
C LEU A 45 -7.84 -11.05 24.02
N CYS A 46 -6.73 -11.76 24.17
CA CYS A 46 -6.26 -12.21 25.47
C CYS A 46 -5.95 -11.03 26.39
N SER A 47 -5.40 -9.94 25.87
CA SER A 47 -5.11 -8.76 26.70
C SER A 47 -6.35 -8.12 27.30
N ILE A 48 -7.49 -8.11 26.58
CA ILE A 48 -8.76 -7.59 27.08
C ILE A 48 -9.30 -8.42 28.25
N ILE A 49 -9.02 -9.74 28.25
CA ILE A 49 -9.43 -10.64 29.34
C ILE A 49 -8.54 -10.42 30.57
N VAL A 50 -7.23 -10.26 30.37
CA VAL A 50 -6.24 -10.11 31.45
C VAL A 50 -6.23 -8.68 32.01
N TYR A 51 -6.33 -7.69 31.15
CA TYR A 51 -6.31 -6.26 31.45
C TYR A 51 -7.53 -5.61 30.82
N PRO A 52 -8.70 -5.63 31.48
CA PRO A 52 -9.96 -5.14 30.89
C PRO A 52 -9.94 -3.65 30.52
N ASP A 53 -9.09 -2.87 31.18
CA ASP A 53 -8.94 -1.44 30.97
C ASP A 53 -7.50 -0.96 31.23
N LEU A 54 -7.25 0.31 30.97
CA LEU A 54 -5.93 0.93 31.23
C LEU A 54 -5.60 1.02 32.71
N ALA A 55 -6.60 1.07 33.60
CA ALA A 55 -6.37 1.08 35.04
C ALA A 55 -5.80 -0.25 35.52
N ALA A 56 -6.26 -1.36 34.96
CA ALA A 56 -5.71 -2.70 35.23
C ALA A 56 -4.23 -2.81 34.79
N ILE A 57 -3.86 -2.25 33.65
CA ILE A 57 -2.45 -2.20 33.21
C ILE A 57 -1.63 -1.32 34.17
N LYS A 58 -2.11 -0.15 34.55
CA LYS A 58 -1.43 0.74 35.52
C LYS A 58 -1.22 0.07 36.87
N ALA A 59 -2.21 -0.66 37.37
CA ALA A 59 -2.12 -1.39 38.61
C ALA A 59 -1.11 -2.55 38.56
N ALA A 60 -1.02 -3.24 37.41
CA ALA A 60 -0.07 -4.34 37.19
C ALA A 60 1.39 -3.85 37.06
N PHE A 61 1.60 -2.62 36.59
CA PHE A 61 2.93 -2.05 36.33
C PHE A 61 3.12 -0.71 37.06
N PRO A 62 3.11 -0.68 38.41
CA PRO A 62 3.17 0.56 39.18
C PRO A 62 4.50 1.32 39.05
N ALA A 63 5.57 0.67 38.58
CA ALA A 63 6.86 1.28 38.31
C ALA A 63 6.97 1.92 36.92
N ALA A 64 6.01 1.69 36.02
CA ALA A 64 5.98 2.31 34.71
C ALA A 64 5.49 3.76 34.80
N ASP A 65 6.07 4.63 33.98
CA ASP A 65 5.60 6.02 33.87
C ASP A 65 4.12 6.03 33.42
N PRO A 66 3.21 6.60 34.23
CA PRO A 66 1.78 6.64 33.90
C PRO A 66 1.46 7.37 32.57
N THR A 67 2.34 8.26 32.11
CA THR A 67 2.18 9.00 30.86
C THR A 67 2.44 8.14 29.63
N LEU A 68 3.19 7.05 29.77
CA LEU A 68 3.51 6.10 28.72
C LEU A 68 2.49 4.96 28.58
N ILE A 69 1.58 4.82 29.59
CA ILE A 69 0.58 3.75 29.56
C ILE A 69 -0.63 4.19 28.74
N GLY A 70 -0.75 3.62 27.56
CA GLY A 70 -1.86 3.77 26.63
C GLY A 70 -2.35 2.42 26.12
N HIS A 71 -3.24 2.44 25.14
CA HIS A 71 -3.74 1.19 24.52
C HIS A 71 -2.62 0.38 23.85
N ASP A 72 -1.57 1.04 23.36
CA ASP A 72 -0.39 0.39 22.76
C ASP A 72 0.41 -0.44 23.79
N SER A 73 0.21 -0.18 25.09
CA SER A 73 0.90 -0.91 26.18
C SER A 73 0.35 -2.31 26.41
N ALA A 74 -0.80 -2.66 25.82
CA ALA A 74 -1.41 -3.99 26.01
C ALA A 74 -0.51 -5.12 25.50
N PHE A 75 0.11 -4.95 24.34
CA PHE A 75 1.01 -5.96 23.77
C PHE A 75 2.27 -6.16 24.64
N PRO A 76 3.05 -5.12 25.01
CA PRO A 76 4.15 -5.27 25.96
C PRO A 76 3.75 -5.90 27.28
N ALA A 77 2.57 -5.56 27.85
CA ALA A 77 2.07 -6.14 29.08
C ALA A 77 1.85 -7.65 28.95
N MET A 78 1.38 -8.13 27.80
CA MET A 78 1.20 -9.56 27.56
C MET A 78 2.51 -10.34 27.45
N LEU A 79 3.64 -9.68 27.14
CA LEU A 79 4.94 -10.35 27.10
C LEU A 79 5.38 -10.89 28.46
N MET A 80 4.82 -10.37 29.58
CA MET A 80 5.13 -10.83 30.92
C MET A 80 4.70 -12.29 31.19
N PHE A 81 3.79 -12.83 30.38
CA PHE A 81 3.36 -14.22 30.46
C PHE A 81 4.30 -15.20 29.75
N LEU A 82 5.29 -14.69 29.02
CA LEU A 82 6.29 -15.52 28.37
C LEU A 82 7.38 -15.97 29.38
N PRO A 83 7.93 -17.20 29.24
CA PRO A 83 9.13 -17.59 29.95
C PRO A 83 10.29 -16.63 29.70
N VAL A 84 11.17 -16.43 30.69
CA VAL A 84 12.24 -15.42 30.69
C VAL A 84 13.06 -15.41 29.40
N GLY A 85 13.49 -16.58 28.91
CA GLY A 85 14.26 -16.66 27.66
C GLY A 85 13.46 -16.22 26.41
N PHE A 86 12.14 -16.50 26.38
CA PHE A 86 11.27 -16.08 25.28
C PHE A 86 10.98 -14.59 25.29
N VAL A 87 10.91 -13.96 26.47
CA VAL A 87 10.82 -12.48 26.58
C VAL A 87 12.02 -11.83 25.90
N GLY A 88 13.24 -12.29 26.21
CA GLY A 88 14.46 -11.78 25.58
C GLY A 88 14.49 -11.98 24.08
N LEU A 89 14.07 -13.16 23.59
CA LEU A 89 13.98 -13.46 22.16
C LEU A 89 12.95 -12.54 21.46
N MET A 90 11.79 -12.31 22.07
CA MET A 90 10.74 -11.45 21.52
C MET A 90 11.20 -9.98 21.45
N ILE A 91 11.81 -9.47 22.53
CA ILE A 91 12.34 -8.09 22.57
C ILE A 91 13.46 -7.94 21.53
N GLY A 92 14.38 -8.89 21.44
CA GLY A 92 15.43 -8.90 20.43
C GLY A 92 14.87 -8.90 19.01
N GLY A 93 13.83 -9.71 18.76
CA GLY A 93 13.12 -9.75 17.49
C GLY A 93 12.42 -8.43 17.14
N LEU A 94 11.77 -7.78 18.11
CA LEU A 94 11.12 -6.47 17.92
C LEU A 94 12.16 -5.37 17.62
N ILE A 95 13.28 -5.34 18.32
CA ILE A 95 14.37 -4.40 18.06
C ILE A 95 14.95 -4.63 16.66
N ALA A 96 15.21 -5.88 16.28
CA ALA A 96 15.73 -6.22 14.96
C ALA A 96 14.76 -5.82 13.84
N ALA A 97 13.46 -6.10 14.00
CA ALA A 97 12.43 -5.72 13.04
C ALA A 97 12.32 -4.20 12.88
N ASN A 98 12.33 -3.45 13.98
CA ASN A 98 12.31 -2.00 13.98
C ASN A 98 13.55 -1.41 13.30
N SER A 99 14.73 -1.87 13.67
CA SER A 99 15.99 -1.42 13.08
C SER A 99 16.07 -1.70 11.58
N SER A 100 15.66 -2.90 11.15
CA SER A 100 15.58 -3.27 9.73
C SER A 100 14.66 -2.33 8.95
N THR A 101 13.49 -2.02 9.49
CA THR A 101 12.51 -1.13 8.84
C THR A 101 13.05 0.30 8.72
N ILE A 102 13.60 0.86 9.81
CA ILE A 102 14.19 2.21 9.82
C ILE A 102 15.31 2.30 8.79
N LEU A 103 16.27 1.38 8.81
CA LEU A 103 17.40 1.37 7.88
C LEU A 103 16.96 1.27 6.43
N THR A 104 15.98 0.43 6.12
CA THR A 104 15.44 0.29 4.78
C THR A 104 14.82 1.59 4.28
N HIS A 105 13.96 2.24 5.08
CA HIS A 105 13.29 3.48 4.69
C HIS A 105 14.25 4.67 4.58
N LEU A 106 15.22 4.77 5.48
CA LEU A 106 16.26 5.81 5.41
C LEU A 106 17.12 5.66 4.16
N ASN A 107 17.54 4.44 3.83
CA ASN A 107 18.32 4.17 2.64
C ASN A 107 17.53 4.48 1.37
N TRP A 108 16.26 4.12 1.35
CA TRP A 108 15.35 4.39 0.25
C TRP A 108 15.11 5.89 0.06
N GLY A 109 14.72 6.59 1.11
CA GLY A 109 14.51 8.04 1.08
C GLY A 109 15.77 8.80 0.67
N SER A 110 16.92 8.40 1.18
CA SER A 110 18.21 8.94 0.78
C SER A 110 18.51 8.70 -0.71
N SER A 111 18.22 7.50 -1.22
CA SER A 111 18.39 7.18 -2.63
C SER A 111 17.56 8.09 -3.54
N TYR A 112 16.29 8.33 -3.22
CA TYR A 112 15.45 9.26 -3.96
C TYR A 112 15.97 10.70 -3.93
N LEU A 113 16.38 11.18 -2.75
CA LEU A 113 16.96 12.53 -2.63
C LEU A 113 18.24 12.68 -3.45
N VAL A 114 19.09 11.66 -3.50
CA VAL A 114 20.36 11.72 -4.24
C VAL A 114 20.17 11.52 -5.73
N HIS A 115 19.51 10.43 -6.14
CA HIS A 115 19.47 10.05 -7.55
C HIS A 115 18.38 10.76 -8.34
N ASP A 116 17.18 10.89 -7.75
CA ASP A 116 16.05 11.47 -8.46
C ASP A 116 16.01 13.00 -8.37
N PHE A 117 16.54 13.57 -7.28
CA PHE A 117 16.54 15.01 -7.10
C PHE A 117 17.93 15.63 -7.26
N TYR A 118 18.91 15.31 -6.40
CA TYR A 118 20.20 16.00 -6.38
C TYR A 118 21.00 15.79 -7.67
N ARG A 119 21.18 14.53 -8.10
CA ARG A 119 21.90 14.18 -9.33
C ARG A 119 21.22 14.73 -10.56
N ARG A 120 19.88 14.70 -10.59
CA ARG A 120 19.10 15.12 -11.76
C ARG A 120 19.02 16.63 -11.94
N PHE A 121 18.84 17.39 -10.85
CA PHE A 121 18.54 18.81 -10.91
C PHE A 121 19.66 19.72 -10.41
N MET A 122 20.56 19.25 -9.52
CA MET A 122 21.57 20.09 -8.89
C MET A 122 22.99 19.82 -9.41
N LYS A 123 23.39 18.56 -9.53
CA LYS A 123 24.77 18.23 -9.93
C LYS A 123 24.80 16.90 -10.69
N LYS A 124 24.82 16.99 -12.04
CA LYS A 124 24.72 15.83 -12.94
C LYS A 124 26.02 15.04 -13.07
N ASP A 125 27.18 15.72 -13.03
CA ASP A 125 28.48 15.16 -13.38
C ASP A 125 29.44 15.14 -12.18
N ALA A 126 28.98 14.68 -11.02
CA ALA A 126 29.82 14.48 -9.85
C ALA A 126 30.37 13.03 -9.81
N SER A 127 31.46 12.84 -9.07
CA SER A 127 31.99 11.49 -8.80
C SER A 127 31.01 10.65 -7.98
N GLU A 128 31.04 9.32 -8.14
CA GLU A 128 30.21 8.42 -7.34
C GLU A 128 30.49 8.57 -5.84
N ALA A 129 31.76 8.83 -5.45
CA ALA A 129 32.13 9.13 -4.06
C ALA A 129 31.42 10.38 -3.52
N HIS A 130 31.20 11.39 -4.35
CA HIS A 130 30.44 12.57 -3.98
C HIS A 130 28.97 12.22 -3.70
N TYR A 131 28.32 11.43 -4.59
CA TYR A 131 26.92 11.02 -4.39
C TYR A 131 26.76 10.14 -3.15
N VAL A 132 27.72 9.27 -2.85
CA VAL A 132 27.72 8.49 -1.61
C VAL A 132 27.78 9.40 -0.37
N ASN A 133 28.59 10.45 -0.39
CA ASN A 133 28.67 11.39 0.74
C ASN A 133 27.38 12.22 0.90
N VAL A 134 26.79 12.67 -0.21
CA VAL A 134 25.47 13.34 -0.18
C VAL A 134 24.41 12.36 0.35
N GLY A 135 24.46 11.09 -0.02
CA GLY A 135 23.58 10.04 0.49
C GLY A 135 23.71 9.85 2.01
N ARG A 136 24.92 9.80 2.52
CA ARG A 136 25.16 9.71 3.97
C ARG A 136 24.60 10.93 4.71
N LEU A 137 24.82 12.13 4.19
CA LEU A 137 24.26 13.35 4.77
C LEU A 137 22.73 13.36 4.72
N SER A 138 22.13 12.96 3.59
CA SER A 138 20.68 12.83 3.44
C SER A 138 20.09 11.82 4.43
N THR A 139 20.76 10.70 4.65
CA THR A 139 20.34 9.68 5.63
C THR A 139 20.32 10.26 7.05
N VAL A 140 21.37 10.98 7.45
CA VAL A 140 21.43 11.63 8.76
C VAL A 140 20.31 12.68 8.90
N LEU A 141 20.12 13.51 7.89
CA LEU A 141 19.05 14.53 7.88
C LEU A 141 17.66 13.90 8.02
N LEU A 142 17.36 12.86 7.23
CA LEU A 142 16.10 12.14 7.30
C LEU A 142 15.90 11.51 8.69
N TYR A 143 16.94 10.94 9.26
CA TYR A 143 16.86 10.35 10.60
C TYR A 143 16.57 11.41 11.67
N VAL A 144 17.24 12.56 11.63
CA VAL A 144 16.98 13.67 12.56
C VAL A 144 15.56 14.18 12.42
N VAL A 145 15.08 14.40 11.20
CA VAL A 145 13.68 14.82 10.94
C VAL A 145 12.70 13.78 11.49
N ALA A 146 12.92 12.50 11.21
CA ALA A 146 12.06 11.42 11.72
C ALA A 146 12.07 11.36 13.26
N ALA A 147 13.23 11.50 13.88
CA ALA A 147 13.38 11.53 15.34
C ALA A 147 12.62 12.72 15.96
N VAL A 148 12.74 13.91 15.37
CA VAL A 148 11.98 15.09 15.84
C VAL A 148 10.47 14.87 15.68
N LEU A 149 10.02 14.36 14.52
CA LEU A 149 8.60 14.09 14.29
C LEU A 149 8.06 13.04 15.27
N SER A 150 8.85 12.01 15.61
CA SER A 150 8.43 10.98 16.57
C SER A 150 8.14 11.51 17.96
N LEU A 151 8.75 12.63 18.37
CA LEU A 151 8.48 13.27 19.68
C LEU A 151 7.07 13.86 19.77
N TYR A 152 6.44 14.14 18.64
CA TYR A 152 5.06 14.65 18.58
C TYR A 152 4.01 13.56 18.43
N MET A 153 4.41 12.29 18.25
CA MET A 153 3.52 11.15 18.12
C MET A 153 3.22 10.55 19.49
N THR A 154 1.94 10.49 19.85
CA THR A 154 1.50 9.98 21.16
C THR A 154 1.05 8.53 21.13
N SER A 155 0.74 7.99 19.92
CA SER A 155 0.31 6.60 19.73
C SER A 155 0.63 6.10 18.33
N ALA A 156 0.72 4.78 18.18
CA ALA A 156 0.86 4.13 16.87
C ALA A 156 -0.34 4.41 15.95
N GLN A 157 -1.55 4.49 16.53
CA GLN A 157 -2.76 4.84 15.79
C GLN A 157 -2.66 6.25 15.18
N GLN A 158 -2.21 7.24 15.95
CA GLN A 158 -2.01 8.60 15.45
C GLN A 158 -0.99 8.63 14.30
N ALA A 159 0.15 7.95 14.45
CA ALA A 159 1.16 7.86 13.40
C ALA A 159 0.60 7.26 12.12
N PHE A 160 -0.21 6.19 12.23
CA PHE A 160 -0.88 5.55 11.10
C PHE A 160 -1.91 6.47 10.43
N GLN A 161 -2.70 7.20 11.20
CA GLN A 161 -3.66 8.18 10.67
C GLN A 161 -2.96 9.31 9.91
N VAL A 162 -1.85 9.83 10.41
CA VAL A 162 -1.03 10.83 9.71
C VAL A 162 -0.50 10.27 8.39
N LEU A 163 0.00 9.04 8.38
CA LEU A 163 0.47 8.38 7.17
C LEU A 163 -0.64 8.23 6.12
N LEU A 164 -1.83 7.80 6.54
CA LEU A 164 -2.99 7.69 5.65
C LEU A 164 -3.42 9.06 5.12
N SER A 165 -3.43 10.09 5.97
CA SER A 165 -3.80 11.45 5.59
C SER A 165 -2.86 12.04 4.52
N ILE A 166 -1.55 11.84 4.66
CA ILE A 166 -0.56 12.29 3.67
C ILE A 166 -0.74 11.58 2.33
N GLY A 167 -1.20 10.32 2.32
CA GLY A 167 -1.51 9.57 1.11
C GLY A 167 -2.93 9.79 0.56
N ALA A 168 -3.79 10.52 1.27
CA ALA A 168 -5.20 10.66 0.94
C ALA A 168 -5.42 11.34 -0.42
N GLY A 169 -6.19 10.70 -1.29
CA GLY A 169 -6.54 11.23 -2.61
C GLY A 169 -5.51 11.00 -3.72
N THR A 170 -4.31 10.49 -3.41
CA THR A 170 -3.32 10.16 -4.45
C THR A 170 -3.58 8.81 -5.11
N GLY A 171 -4.19 7.85 -4.41
CA GLY A 171 -4.43 6.50 -4.93
C GLY A 171 -5.28 6.44 -6.19
N LEU A 172 -6.33 7.25 -6.27
CA LEU A 172 -7.19 7.32 -7.45
C LEU A 172 -6.43 7.80 -8.69
N LEU A 173 -5.52 8.74 -8.54
CA LEU A 173 -4.68 9.25 -9.63
C LEU A 173 -3.82 8.13 -10.24
N TYR A 174 -3.20 7.28 -9.40
CA TYR A 174 -2.36 6.16 -9.88
C TYR A 174 -3.16 5.10 -10.63
N VAL A 175 -4.43 4.92 -10.30
CA VAL A 175 -5.34 4.08 -11.08
C VAL A 175 -5.77 4.80 -12.35
N ALA A 176 -6.17 6.07 -12.27
CA ALA A 176 -6.70 6.85 -13.37
C ALA A 176 -5.73 7.00 -14.54
N ARG A 177 -4.42 7.08 -14.31
CA ARG A 177 -3.42 7.20 -15.38
C ARG A 177 -3.39 6.00 -16.35
N TRP A 178 -3.84 4.83 -15.93
CA TRP A 178 -3.96 3.66 -16.79
C TRP A 178 -5.18 3.72 -17.71
N PHE A 179 -6.14 4.58 -17.36
CA PHE A 179 -7.39 4.73 -18.09
C PHE A 179 -7.50 6.05 -18.85
N TRP A 180 -6.64 7.03 -18.55
CA TRP A 180 -6.75 8.37 -19.09
C TRP A 180 -5.38 9.06 -19.25
N TRP A 181 -5.01 9.36 -20.49
CA TRP A 181 -3.70 9.92 -20.87
C TRP A 181 -3.42 11.33 -20.33
N ARG A 182 -4.45 12.10 -19.99
CA ARG A 182 -4.29 13.46 -19.46
C ARG A 182 -3.72 13.50 -18.04
N VAL A 183 -3.69 12.39 -17.34
CA VAL A 183 -3.05 12.31 -16.03
C VAL A 183 -1.54 12.39 -16.21
N SER A 184 -1.04 13.63 -16.18
CA SER A 184 0.38 13.96 -16.38
C SER A 184 1.17 13.90 -15.05
N ALA A 185 2.49 14.01 -15.13
CA ALA A 185 3.35 14.14 -13.95
C ALA A 185 2.98 15.35 -13.07
N TRP A 186 2.46 16.43 -13.66
CA TRP A 186 1.99 17.60 -12.91
C TRP A 186 0.77 17.29 -12.05
N CYS A 187 -0.12 16.41 -12.49
CA CYS A 187 -1.23 15.93 -11.67
C CYS A 187 -0.71 15.23 -10.42
N GLU A 188 0.36 14.44 -10.54
CA GLU A 188 0.99 13.74 -9.43
C GLU A 188 1.63 14.73 -8.44
N VAL A 189 2.40 15.70 -8.93
CA VAL A 189 3.00 16.74 -8.09
C VAL A 189 1.91 17.53 -7.33
N VAL A 190 0.87 17.96 -8.03
CA VAL A 190 -0.25 18.69 -7.40
C VAL A 190 -0.99 17.81 -6.39
N ALA A 191 -1.24 16.55 -6.71
CA ALA A 191 -1.87 15.62 -5.76
C ALA A 191 -1.04 15.43 -4.48
N MET A 192 0.29 15.28 -4.61
CA MET A 192 1.20 15.16 -3.46
C MET A 192 1.21 16.42 -2.61
N VAL A 193 1.32 17.59 -3.23
CA VAL A 193 1.30 18.88 -2.52
C VAL A 193 -0.05 19.09 -1.83
N MET A 194 -1.15 18.87 -2.55
CA MET A 194 -2.50 19.05 -2.01
C MET A 194 -2.83 18.06 -0.92
N SER A 195 -2.39 16.80 -1.02
CA SER A 195 -2.62 15.84 0.06
C SER A 195 -1.90 16.25 1.36
N LEU A 196 -0.68 16.80 1.25
CA LEU A 196 0.04 17.34 2.39
C LEU A 196 -0.65 18.60 2.98
N VAL A 197 -1.08 19.52 2.11
CA VAL A 197 -1.81 20.73 2.52
C VAL A 197 -3.13 20.36 3.20
N THR A 198 -3.88 19.43 2.66
CA THR A 198 -5.16 18.99 3.24
C THR A 198 -4.98 18.14 4.49
N ALA A 199 -3.89 17.37 4.60
CA ALA A 199 -3.58 16.63 5.83
C ALA A 199 -3.40 17.53 7.06
N VAL A 200 -2.91 18.76 6.82
CA VAL A 200 -2.79 19.78 7.89
C VAL A 200 -4.03 20.68 7.95
N GLY A 201 -4.49 21.16 6.80
CA GLY A 201 -5.53 22.18 6.72
C GLY A 201 -6.92 21.69 7.10
N VAL A 202 -7.30 20.48 6.72
CA VAL A 202 -8.64 19.95 7.02
C VAL A 202 -8.87 19.73 8.52
N PRO A 203 -7.95 19.10 9.29
CA PRO A 203 -8.10 19.00 10.73
C PRO A 203 -8.16 20.36 11.45
N LEU A 204 -7.44 21.35 10.95
CA LEU A 204 -7.49 22.71 11.50
C LEU A 204 -8.82 23.43 11.21
N ALA A 205 -9.39 23.19 10.02
CA ALA A 205 -10.67 23.76 9.61
C ALA A 205 -11.88 23.06 10.25
N LEU A 206 -11.76 21.76 10.52
CA LEU A 206 -12.82 20.91 11.05
C LEU A 206 -12.35 20.14 12.32
N PRO A 207 -12.04 20.84 13.42
CA PRO A 207 -11.40 20.23 14.59
C PRO A 207 -12.29 19.22 15.34
N GLN A 208 -13.61 19.23 15.08
CA GLN A 208 -14.58 18.32 15.69
C GLN A 208 -14.95 17.14 14.79
N ALA A 209 -14.41 17.11 13.55
CA ALA A 209 -14.72 16.02 12.63
C ALA A 209 -13.97 14.74 13.04
N ASP A 210 -14.63 13.61 12.88
CA ASP A 210 -14.00 12.31 13.05
C ASP A 210 -12.99 12.02 11.90
N PHE A 211 -12.17 10.99 12.10
CA PHE A 211 -11.12 10.62 11.14
C PHE A 211 -11.70 10.29 9.75
N ALA A 212 -12.86 9.63 9.69
CA ALA A 212 -13.48 9.25 8.42
C ALA A 212 -13.93 10.50 7.63
N THR A 213 -14.62 11.42 8.29
CA THR A 213 -15.05 12.69 7.68
C THR A 213 -13.85 13.52 7.21
N THR A 214 -12.82 13.65 8.05
CA THR A 214 -11.58 14.35 7.70
C THR A 214 -10.94 13.75 6.46
N THR A 215 -10.80 12.43 6.42
CA THR A 215 -10.23 11.71 5.28
C THR A 215 -11.04 11.89 4.00
N LEU A 216 -12.37 11.87 4.06
CA LEU A 216 -13.24 12.12 2.89
C LEU A 216 -13.01 13.51 2.30
N TRP A 217 -12.90 14.55 3.14
CA TRP A 217 -12.56 15.90 2.69
C TRP A 217 -11.18 15.98 2.05
N GLN A 218 -10.17 15.35 2.66
CA GLN A 218 -8.81 15.28 2.12
C GLN A 218 -8.78 14.62 0.74
N VAL A 219 -9.42 13.44 0.61
CA VAL A 219 -9.54 12.72 -0.67
C VAL A 219 -10.26 13.58 -1.71
N GLY A 220 -11.40 14.18 -1.34
CA GLY A 220 -12.19 15.02 -2.23
C GLY A 220 -11.42 16.22 -2.76
N LEU A 221 -10.83 17.01 -1.87
CA LEU A 221 -10.06 18.20 -2.24
C LEU A 221 -8.82 17.87 -3.08
N THR A 222 -8.08 16.82 -2.70
CA THR A 222 -6.92 16.37 -3.46
C THR A 222 -7.34 15.87 -4.84
N THR A 223 -8.44 15.13 -4.94
CA THR A 223 -8.98 14.64 -6.21
C THR A 223 -9.39 15.78 -7.13
N VAL A 224 -10.11 16.77 -6.61
CA VAL A 224 -10.50 17.96 -7.39
C VAL A 224 -9.25 18.69 -7.90
N ALA A 225 -8.24 18.89 -7.07
CA ALA A 225 -7.03 19.62 -7.44
C ALA A 225 -6.28 18.95 -8.62
N TRP A 226 -6.04 17.64 -8.56
CA TRP A 226 -5.34 16.97 -9.65
C TRP A 226 -6.22 16.80 -10.90
N LEU A 227 -7.55 16.67 -10.76
CA LEU A 227 -8.48 16.67 -11.89
C LEU A 227 -8.45 18.01 -12.62
N VAL A 228 -8.51 19.12 -11.91
CA VAL A 228 -8.34 20.47 -12.50
C VAL A 228 -7.00 20.55 -13.24
N THR A 229 -5.92 20.08 -12.61
CA THR A 229 -4.59 20.07 -13.23
C THR A 229 -4.56 19.22 -14.51
N ALA A 230 -5.29 18.12 -14.58
CA ALA A 230 -5.38 17.28 -15.79
C ALA A 230 -6.02 18.03 -16.99
N TYR A 231 -6.86 19.02 -16.73
CA TYR A 231 -7.48 19.83 -17.80
C TYR A 231 -6.72 21.12 -18.12
N VAL A 232 -6.19 21.80 -17.11
CA VAL A 232 -5.60 23.16 -17.24
C VAL A 232 -4.07 23.15 -17.19
N GLY A 233 -3.48 22.10 -16.59
CA GLY A 233 -2.04 21.98 -16.40
C GLY A 233 -1.28 21.59 -17.68
N PRO A 234 0.06 21.64 -17.61
CA PRO A 234 0.91 21.22 -18.72
C PRO A 234 0.69 19.75 -19.06
N GLN A 235 0.45 19.48 -20.33
CA GLN A 235 0.26 18.11 -20.83
C GLN A 235 1.61 17.46 -21.10
N THR A 236 1.63 16.12 -21.03
CA THR A 236 2.81 15.34 -21.44
C THR A 236 2.99 15.45 -22.95
N ASP A 237 4.23 15.57 -23.38
CA ASP A 237 4.60 15.64 -24.80
C ASP A 237 4.03 14.45 -25.59
N ARG A 238 3.51 14.76 -26.80
CA ARG A 238 2.80 13.78 -27.63
C ARG A 238 3.69 12.59 -28.03
N ALA A 239 4.96 12.86 -28.37
CA ALA A 239 5.92 11.84 -28.75
C ALA A 239 6.20 10.88 -27.57
N THR A 240 6.27 11.41 -26.36
CA THR A 240 6.41 10.62 -25.14
C THR A 240 5.19 9.73 -24.89
N LEU A 241 3.98 10.27 -25.08
CA LEU A 241 2.73 9.50 -24.94
C LEU A 241 2.64 8.36 -25.96
N ILE A 242 2.99 8.63 -27.22
CA ILE A 242 3.02 7.61 -28.28
C ILE A 242 4.04 6.51 -27.96
N SER A 243 5.27 6.89 -27.57
CA SER A 243 6.29 5.93 -27.17
C SER A 243 5.88 5.07 -25.98
N PHE A 244 5.24 5.67 -24.97
CA PHE A 244 4.68 4.95 -23.83
C PHE A 244 3.58 3.97 -24.27
N CYS A 245 2.67 4.45 -25.13
CA CYS A 245 1.56 3.65 -25.64
C CYS A 245 2.05 2.43 -26.42
N GLN A 246 3.08 2.57 -27.25
CA GLN A 246 3.70 1.48 -28.01
C GLN A 246 4.34 0.41 -27.11
N LYS A 247 4.90 0.83 -25.96
CA LYS A 247 5.56 -0.08 -25.01
C LYS A 247 4.61 -0.77 -24.05
N VAL A 248 3.61 -0.04 -23.57
CA VAL A 248 2.76 -0.45 -22.44
C VAL A 248 1.37 -0.86 -22.88
N LYS A 249 0.90 -0.38 -24.04
CA LYS A 249 -0.42 -0.66 -24.62
C LYS A 249 -1.57 -0.47 -23.62
N PRO A 250 -1.73 0.70 -23.01
CA PRO A 250 -2.76 0.94 -21.99
C PRO A 250 -4.16 0.71 -22.57
N ALA A 251 -4.96 -0.11 -21.87
CA ALA A 251 -6.28 -0.53 -22.34
C ALA A 251 -7.41 0.46 -22.04
N GLY A 252 -7.16 1.50 -21.24
CA GLY A 252 -8.18 2.45 -20.81
C GLY A 252 -8.81 3.23 -21.97
N PRO A 253 -10.13 3.54 -21.88
CA PRO A 253 -10.85 4.26 -22.96
C PRO A 253 -10.31 5.66 -23.22
N GLY A 254 -9.75 6.32 -22.22
CA GLY A 254 -9.14 7.64 -22.39
C GLY A 254 -7.78 7.63 -23.11
N TRP A 255 -7.30 6.48 -23.59
CA TRP A 255 -6.09 6.35 -24.40
C TRP A 255 -6.37 6.15 -25.89
N THR A 256 -7.64 6.09 -26.32
CA THR A 256 -8.05 5.78 -27.70
C THR A 256 -7.38 6.67 -28.72
N ASP A 257 -7.33 7.99 -28.51
CA ASP A 257 -6.71 8.95 -29.45
C ASP A 257 -5.21 8.69 -29.60
N ILE A 258 -4.51 8.45 -28.48
CA ILE A 258 -3.06 8.18 -28.48
C ILE A 258 -2.75 6.83 -29.12
N ARG A 259 -3.60 5.80 -28.88
CA ARG A 259 -3.45 4.49 -29.54
C ARG A 259 -3.60 4.59 -31.05
N ALA A 260 -4.58 5.34 -31.53
CA ALA A 260 -4.76 5.58 -32.95
C ALA A 260 -3.54 6.25 -33.58
N GLU A 261 -2.97 7.27 -32.94
CA GLU A 261 -1.72 7.93 -33.38
C GLU A 261 -0.50 7.01 -33.31
N ALA A 262 -0.46 6.10 -32.32
CA ALA A 262 0.60 5.10 -32.17
C ALA A 262 0.50 3.92 -33.16
N GLY A 263 -0.59 3.86 -33.97
CA GLY A 263 -0.84 2.78 -34.92
C GLY A 263 -1.33 1.48 -34.27
N ILE A 264 -1.88 1.55 -33.05
CA ILE A 264 -2.37 0.38 -32.29
C ILE A 264 -3.89 0.32 -32.43
N SER A 265 -4.42 -0.82 -32.91
CA SER A 265 -5.86 -1.00 -33.05
C SER A 265 -6.54 -1.40 -31.73
N ASP A 266 -7.81 -1.00 -31.55
CA ASP A 266 -8.59 -1.44 -30.38
C ASP A 266 -8.83 -2.97 -30.36
N ALA A 267 -8.82 -3.62 -31.53
CA ALA A 267 -8.89 -5.08 -31.64
C ALA A 267 -7.64 -5.76 -31.06
N GLU A 268 -6.46 -5.19 -31.30
CA GLU A 268 -5.20 -5.66 -30.72
C GLU A 268 -5.19 -5.53 -29.20
N ILE A 269 -5.66 -4.39 -28.69
CA ILE A 269 -5.80 -4.17 -27.25
C ILE A 269 -6.80 -5.14 -26.61
N ALA A 270 -7.93 -5.38 -27.25
CA ALA A 270 -8.94 -6.30 -26.73
C ALA A 270 -8.44 -7.76 -26.66
N GLN A 271 -7.53 -8.15 -27.54
CA GLN A 271 -6.89 -9.48 -27.52
C GLN A 271 -5.81 -9.60 -26.43
N GLU A 272 -5.02 -8.53 -26.21
CA GLU A 272 -3.92 -8.54 -25.25
C GLU A 272 -4.36 -8.19 -23.81
N ASN A 273 -5.37 -7.31 -23.65
CA ASN A 273 -5.77 -6.78 -22.35
C ASN A 273 -7.20 -7.20 -21.96
N ARG A 274 -7.29 -8.16 -21.06
CA ARG A 274 -8.58 -8.57 -20.46
C ARG A 274 -8.92 -7.73 -19.23
N VAL A 275 -9.11 -6.42 -19.42
CA VAL A 275 -9.43 -5.49 -18.32
C VAL A 275 -10.65 -5.97 -17.50
N GLY A 276 -11.68 -6.51 -18.16
CA GLY A 276 -12.86 -7.05 -17.48
C GLY A 276 -12.51 -8.21 -16.55
N SER A 277 -11.70 -9.17 -17.01
CA SER A 277 -11.24 -10.30 -16.18
C SER A 277 -10.36 -9.83 -15.03
N ALA A 278 -9.50 -8.84 -15.26
CA ALA A 278 -8.67 -8.25 -14.21
C ALA A 278 -9.51 -7.56 -13.12
N PHE A 279 -10.56 -6.82 -13.49
CA PHE A 279 -11.51 -6.23 -12.53
C PHE A 279 -12.27 -7.30 -11.74
N VAL A 280 -12.76 -8.35 -12.39
CA VAL A 280 -13.42 -9.48 -11.72
C VAL A 280 -12.44 -10.16 -10.75
N GLY A 281 -11.20 -10.38 -11.18
CA GLY A 281 -10.14 -10.94 -10.34
C GLY A 281 -9.81 -10.06 -9.14
N TRP A 282 -9.75 -8.74 -9.33
CA TRP A 282 -9.51 -7.78 -8.24
C TRP A 282 -10.64 -7.79 -7.21
N ILE A 283 -11.91 -7.70 -7.64
CA ILE A 283 -13.07 -7.74 -6.74
C ILE A 283 -13.12 -9.08 -6.00
N ALA A 284 -12.93 -10.19 -6.72
CA ALA A 284 -12.89 -11.52 -6.11
C ALA A 284 -11.74 -11.68 -5.11
N GLY A 285 -10.56 -11.12 -5.41
CA GLY A 285 -9.42 -11.10 -4.50
C GLY A 285 -9.71 -10.31 -3.22
N CYS A 286 -10.31 -9.13 -3.33
CA CYS A 286 -10.75 -8.34 -2.18
C CYS A 286 -11.80 -9.09 -1.35
N ALA A 287 -12.81 -9.67 -1.99
CA ALA A 287 -13.86 -10.40 -1.31
C ALA A 287 -13.33 -11.68 -0.63
N LEU A 288 -12.36 -12.38 -1.25
CA LEU A 288 -11.67 -13.51 -0.64
C LEU A 288 -10.94 -13.11 0.65
N ILE A 289 -10.13 -12.04 0.59
CA ILE A 289 -9.28 -11.62 1.71
C ILE A 289 -10.14 -11.09 2.87
N TRP A 290 -11.02 -10.13 2.60
CA TRP A 290 -11.86 -9.55 3.64
C TRP A 290 -12.92 -10.54 4.14
N GLY A 291 -13.51 -11.33 3.23
CA GLY A 291 -14.45 -12.38 3.58
C GLY A 291 -13.85 -13.40 4.54
N SER A 292 -12.66 -13.92 4.25
CA SER A 292 -11.98 -14.87 5.13
C SER A 292 -11.61 -14.26 6.48
N LEU A 293 -11.04 -13.05 6.51
CA LEU A 293 -10.67 -12.39 7.76
C LEU A 293 -11.90 -12.17 8.66
N PHE A 294 -12.98 -11.62 8.11
CA PHE A 294 -14.20 -11.37 8.88
C PHE A 294 -14.98 -12.65 9.21
N ALA A 295 -14.95 -13.70 8.35
CA ALA A 295 -15.55 -14.98 8.68
C ALA A 295 -14.89 -15.59 9.92
N ILE A 296 -13.57 -15.67 9.94
CA ILE A 296 -12.81 -16.19 11.09
C ILE A 296 -13.09 -15.34 12.35
N GLY A 297 -13.07 -14.01 12.22
CA GLY A 297 -13.39 -13.11 13.33
C GLY A 297 -14.79 -13.35 13.88
N ASN A 298 -15.81 -13.46 13.03
CA ASN A 298 -17.17 -13.73 13.48
C ASN A 298 -17.31 -15.12 14.14
N PHE A 299 -16.62 -16.17 13.67
CA PHE A 299 -16.59 -17.47 14.35
C PHE A 299 -15.96 -17.37 15.75
N LEU A 300 -14.87 -16.62 15.91
CA LEU A 300 -14.22 -16.44 17.21
C LEU A 300 -15.11 -15.68 18.21
N TYR A 301 -15.89 -14.73 17.73
CA TYR A 301 -16.80 -13.93 18.57
C TYR A 301 -18.22 -14.54 18.69
N ALA A 302 -18.49 -15.68 18.04
CA ALA A 302 -19.84 -16.24 17.96
C ALA A 302 -20.36 -16.89 19.24
N SER A 303 -19.61 -16.88 20.36
CA SER A 303 -19.99 -17.56 21.61
C SER A 303 -21.40 -17.18 22.08
N GLY A 304 -22.40 -17.94 21.62
CA GLY A 304 -23.81 -17.75 21.96
C GLY A 304 -24.58 -16.68 21.19
N ASP A 305 -24.00 -16.06 20.15
CA ASP A 305 -24.67 -15.07 19.29
C ASP A 305 -25.04 -15.68 17.92
N PRO A 306 -26.33 -16.03 17.68
CA PRO A 306 -26.77 -16.61 16.42
C PRO A 306 -26.58 -15.70 15.20
N GLN A 307 -26.60 -14.37 15.39
CA GLN A 307 -26.43 -13.42 14.30
C GLN A 307 -24.97 -13.43 13.81
N ARG A 308 -24.01 -13.47 14.73
CA ARG A 308 -22.59 -13.60 14.39
C ARG A 308 -22.29 -14.91 13.69
N LEU A 309 -22.86 -15.99 14.16
CA LEU A 309 -22.69 -17.30 13.51
C LEU A 309 -23.27 -17.32 12.10
N THR A 310 -24.43 -16.73 11.89
CA THR A 310 -25.03 -16.58 10.56
C THR A 310 -24.14 -15.74 9.64
N MET A 311 -23.63 -14.59 10.14
CA MET A 311 -22.72 -13.75 9.40
C MET A 311 -21.43 -14.50 9.04
N ALA A 312 -20.88 -15.28 9.95
CA ALA A 312 -19.69 -16.10 9.72
C ALA A 312 -19.90 -17.07 8.53
N TRP A 313 -21.05 -17.74 8.48
CA TRP A 313 -21.37 -18.67 7.38
C TRP A 313 -21.59 -17.93 6.04
N ILE A 314 -22.26 -16.78 6.04
CA ILE A 314 -22.41 -15.94 4.84
C ILE A 314 -21.06 -15.54 4.30
N LEU A 315 -20.17 -15.01 5.15
CA LEU A 315 -18.83 -14.60 4.77
C LEU A 315 -17.97 -15.78 4.31
N THR A 316 -18.14 -16.95 4.89
CA THR A 316 -17.50 -18.19 4.42
C THR A 316 -17.94 -18.56 3.02
N ALA A 317 -19.25 -18.49 2.75
CA ALA A 317 -19.77 -18.72 1.39
C ALA A 317 -19.22 -17.69 0.37
N VAL A 318 -19.18 -16.42 0.74
CA VAL A 318 -18.53 -15.36 -0.08
C VAL A 318 -17.06 -15.68 -0.34
N THR A 319 -16.32 -16.10 0.68
CA THR A 319 -14.91 -16.49 0.57
C THR A 319 -14.70 -17.63 -0.41
N VAL A 320 -15.51 -18.70 -0.29
CA VAL A 320 -15.42 -19.88 -1.17
C VAL A 320 -15.74 -19.53 -2.63
N VAL A 321 -16.84 -18.80 -2.85
CA VAL A 321 -17.25 -18.36 -4.21
C VAL A 321 -16.19 -17.45 -4.81
N SER A 322 -15.70 -16.48 -4.05
CA SER A 322 -14.67 -15.55 -4.51
C SER A 322 -13.35 -16.27 -4.81
N GLY A 323 -12.96 -17.25 -3.99
CA GLY A 323 -11.81 -18.09 -4.23
C GLY A 323 -11.93 -18.90 -5.52
N TYR A 324 -13.11 -19.47 -5.78
CA TYR A 324 -13.38 -20.19 -7.04
C TYR A 324 -13.30 -19.26 -8.25
N VAL A 325 -13.94 -18.09 -8.19
CA VAL A 325 -13.88 -17.08 -9.26
C VAL A 325 -12.44 -16.64 -9.52
N LEU A 326 -11.70 -16.34 -8.47
CA LEU A 326 -10.31 -15.91 -8.56
C LEU A 326 -9.42 -17.00 -9.19
N LEU A 327 -9.57 -18.26 -8.80
CA LEU A 327 -8.86 -19.39 -9.41
C LEU A 327 -9.15 -19.51 -10.89
N LYS A 328 -10.41 -19.36 -11.32
CA LYS A 328 -10.79 -19.40 -12.74
C LYS A 328 -10.17 -18.25 -13.54
N VAL A 329 -10.25 -17.04 -13.02
CA VAL A 329 -9.65 -15.84 -13.64
C VAL A 329 -8.13 -16.01 -13.76
N THR A 330 -7.47 -16.45 -12.68
CA THR A 330 -6.01 -16.65 -12.67
C THR A 330 -5.58 -17.74 -13.65
N GLN A 331 -6.31 -18.86 -13.72
CA GLN A 331 -6.03 -19.91 -14.69
C GLN A 331 -6.15 -19.43 -16.14
N GLN A 332 -7.17 -18.63 -16.45
CA GLN A 332 -7.34 -18.03 -17.77
C GLN A 332 -6.18 -17.07 -18.12
N MET A 333 -5.82 -16.20 -17.20
CA MET A 333 -4.70 -15.27 -17.39
C MET A 333 -3.36 -16.00 -17.60
N TRP A 334 -3.13 -17.08 -16.86
CA TRP A 334 -1.92 -17.89 -17.01
C TRP A 334 -1.85 -18.66 -18.33
N ALA A 335 -2.97 -19.20 -18.80
CA ALA A 335 -3.02 -19.87 -20.11
C ALA A 335 -2.72 -18.90 -21.25
N ASP A 336 -3.21 -17.67 -21.15
CA ASP A 336 -2.99 -16.63 -22.16
C ASP A 336 -1.54 -16.11 -22.16
N SER A 337 -0.90 -15.94 -20.99
CA SER A 337 0.51 -15.51 -20.90
C SER A 337 1.45 -16.54 -21.50
N THR A 338 1.24 -17.82 -21.24
CA THR A 338 2.04 -18.90 -21.82
C THR A 338 1.88 -18.97 -23.36
N ALA A 339 0.67 -18.69 -23.87
CA ALA A 339 0.42 -18.63 -25.30
C ALA A 339 1.06 -17.40 -25.97
N ALA A 340 1.21 -16.28 -25.25
CA ALA A 340 1.87 -15.08 -25.73
C ALA A 340 3.40 -15.27 -25.79
N GLU A 341 4.01 -15.83 -24.73
CA GLU A 341 5.44 -16.15 -24.67
C GLU A 341 5.84 -17.10 -25.83
N GLY A 342 5.06 -18.14 -26.09
CA GLY A 342 5.32 -19.06 -27.19
C GLY A 342 5.22 -18.43 -28.60
N ARG A 343 4.40 -17.36 -28.76
CA ARG A 343 4.33 -16.59 -30.02
C ARG A 343 5.52 -15.66 -30.20
N GLU A 344 6.04 -15.08 -29.14
CA GLU A 344 7.23 -14.22 -29.19
C GLU A 344 8.49 -15.04 -29.49
N GLU A 345 8.65 -16.19 -28.87
CA GLU A 345 9.74 -17.14 -29.16
C GLU A 345 9.70 -17.61 -30.64
N ALA A 346 8.51 -17.91 -31.15
CA ALA A 346 8.34 -18.30 -32.55
C ALA A 346 8.63 -17.16 -33.56
N LYS A 347 8.43 -15.88 -33.14
CA LYS A 347 8.80 -14.72 -33.97
C LYS A 347 10.29 -14.39 -33.91
N SER A 348 10.95 -14.65 -32.78
CA SER A 348 12.38 -14.41 -32.58
C SER A 348 13.27 -15.48 -33.24
N SER A 349 12.71 -16.65 -33.51
CA SER A 349 13.40 -17.77 -34.20
C SER A 349 13.29 -17.74 -35.75
N ARG A 350 12.57 -16.76 -36.28
CA ARG A 350 12.47 -16.45 -37.73
C ARG A 350 13.25 -15.18 -38.08
#